data_e4c7d0bf168ebe3c10c71310be0687d1
#
_entry.id   e4c7d0bf168ebe3c10c71310be0687d1
#
_cell.length_a   1.000
_cell.length_b   1.000
_cell.length_c   1.000
_cell.angle_alpha   90.00
_cell.angle_beta   90.00
_cell.angle_gamma   90.00
#
_symmetry.space_group_name_H-M   'P 1'
#
loop_
_entity.id
_entity.type
_entity.pdbx_description
1 polymer ?
#
loop_
_entity_poly.entity_id
_entity_poly.type
_entity_poly.pdbx_seq_one_letter_code
_entity_poly.pdbx_strand_id
1 'polypeptide(L)'
;MAELSDREPVNDWHSDLDHFDPEFVADPYPIYEDLRGQCPVAHSDRYGGMTWLTKASDVAAAASATEIFSSRRTIISEVPTDRLGLVLPPINIDPPDHTDHRRLLLPFFTPKATAEWEPAIREICSGLLKKLQGKTQFDAAAEYAQEIPGDVTARMLGVPLNDTPQFRTWLHNLLEVGPTNPAVARETTAEMMNYLLELTCERRSDNKEGDVVQYLLDQNMDGQGLNDDEIARTLFLLLIAGVDTTWSAIGSSLLHLATHPEDRRRIAKNK
;
A
#
# COMPACT_ATOMS: atom_id res chain seq x y z
N MET A 1 -10.42 -15.92 -14.73
CA MET A 1 -9.06 -16.13 -14.18
C MET A 1 -8.30 -16.92 -15.21
N ALA A 2 -7.30 -16.36 -15.86
CA ALA A 2 -6.22 -17.17 -16.33
C ALA A 2 -5.62 -17.73 -15.03
N GLU A 3 -5.78 -19.02 -14.80
CA GLU A 3 -5.22 -19.64 -13.61
C GLU A 3 -3.71 -19.45 -13.67
N LEU A 4 -3.07 -19.18 -12.52
CA LEU A 4 -1.61 -19.16 -12.41
C LEU A 4 -0.96 -20.43 -13.00
N SER A 5 -1.77 -21.49 -13.18
CA SER A 5 -1.41 -22.78 -13.78
C SER A 5 -1.15 -22.76 -15.29
N ASP A 6 -1.59 -21.72 -16.01
CA ASP A 6 -1.47 -21.66 -17.50
C ASP A 6 -0.25 -20.87 -17.97
N ARG A 7 0.61 -20.43 -17.05
CA ARG A 7 1.85 -19.72 -17.38
C ARG A 7 2.94 -20.70 -17.75
N GLU A 8 3.75 -20.34 -18.74
CA GLU A 8 4.95 -21.11 -19.04
C GLU A 8 5.91 -21.07 -17.83
N PRO A 9 6.35 -22.22 -17.32
CA PRO A 9 7.29 -22.27 -16.21
C PRO A 9 8.58 -21.51 -16.53
N VAL A 10 9.20 -20.94 -15.50
CA VAL A 10 10.52 -20.32 -15.66
C VAL A 10 11.55 -21.40 -15.90
N ASN A 11 12.33 -21.25 -16.98
CA ASN A 11 13.40 -22.19 -17.33
C ASN A 11 14.77 -21.67 -16.87
N ASP A 12 14.94 -20.38 -16.82
CA ASP A 12 16.19 -19.71 -16.43
C ASP A 12 15.87 -18.39 -15.70
N TRP A 13 16.10 -18.36 -14.41
CA TRP A 13 15.85 -17.20 -13.55
C TRP A 13 16.67 -15.96 -13.92
N HIS A 14 17.78 -16.12 -14.68
CA HIS A 14 18.62 -15.01 -15.07
C HIS A 14 18.08 -14.22 -16.26
N SER A 15 17.27 -14.88 -17.11
CA SER A 15 16.77 -14.33 -18.38
C SER A 15 15.27 -14.36 -18.54
N ASP A 16 14.53 -15.06 -17.65
CA ASP A 16 13.07 -15.26 -17.74
C ASP A 16 12.37 -15.21 -16.39
N LEU A 17 12.86 -14.39 -15.45
CA LEU A 17 12.29 -14.29 -14.10
C LEU A 17 10.79 -13.93 -14.15
N ASP A 18 9.99 -14.70 -13.39
CA ASP A 18 8.57 -14.45 -13.17
C ASP A 18 8.26 -14.50 -11.67
N HIS A 19 7.90 -13.36 -11.09
CA HIS A 19 7.55 -13.26 -9.68
C HIS A 19 6.18 -13.87 -9.32
N PHE A 20 5.39 -14.28 -10.32
CA PHE A 20 4.16 -15.04 -10.14
C PHE A 20 4.35 -16.55 -10.34
N ASP A 21 5.54 -16.99 -10.71
CA ASP A 21 5.83 -18.43 -10.83
C ASP A 21 5.63 -19.11 -9.47
N PRO A 22 5.00 -20.31 -9.42
CA PRO A 22 4.74 -21.02 -8.18
C PRO A 22 5.98 -21.31 -7.34
N GLU A 23 7.15 -21.56 -7.97
CA GLU A 23 8.42 -21.78 -7.26
C GLU A 23 8.89 -20.48 -6.59
N PHE A 24 8.83 -19.35 -7.31
CA PHE A 24 9.16 -18.05 -6.75
C PHE A 24 8.23 -17.66 -5.60
N VAL A 25 6.92 -17.87 -5.76
CA VAL A 25 5.92 -17.57 -4.72
C VAL A 25 6.12 -18.45 -3.47
N ALA A 26 6.52 -19.71 -3.67
CA ALA A 26 6.74 -20.62 -2.56
C ALA A 26 7.96 -20.25 -1.71
N ASP A 27 9.10 -19.98 -2.33
CA ASP A 27 10.33 -19.54 -1.65
C ASP A 27 11.26 -18.76 -2.62
N PRO A 28 11.23 -17.44 -2.64
CA PRO A 28 12.07 -16.64 -3.54
C PRO A 28 13.54 -16.53 -3.09
N TYR A 29 13.86 -16.90 -1.84
CA TYR A 29 15.19 -16.63 -1.28
C TYR A 29 16.33 -17.40 -1.95
N PRO A 30 16.21 -18.71 -2.28
CA PRO A 30 17.22 -19.43 -3.01
C PRO A 30 17.47 -18.84 -4.42
N ILE A 31 16.40 -18.42 -5.10
CA ILE A 31 16.46 -17.77 -6.41
C ILE A 31 17.24 -16.44 -6.32
N TYR A 32 16.92 -15.61 -5.33
CA TYR A 32 17.64 -14.37 -5.09
C TYR A 32 19.11 -14.61 -4.71
N GLU A 33 19.42 -15.68 -3.98
CA GLU A 33 20.80 -16.02 -3.62
C GLU A 33 21.62 -16.38 -4.86
N ASP A 34 21.07 -17.20 -5.75
CA ASP A 34 21.70 -17.58 -7.01
C ASP A 34 21.90 -16.36 -7.91
N LEU A 35 20.87 -15.53 -8.11
CA LEU A 35 20.97 -14.30 -8.90
C LEU A 35 22.05 -13.36 -8.35
N ARG A 36 22.13 -13.16 -7.04
CA ARG A 36 23.19 -12.31 -6.45
C ARG A 36 24.60 -12.85 -6.70
N GLY A 37 24.74 -14.17 -6.75
CA GLY A 37 26.02 -14.83 -6.97
C GLY A 37 26.49 -14.80 -8.41
N GLN A 38 25.58 -14.99 -9.36
CA GLN A 38 25.92 -15.18 -10.77
C GLN A 38 25.56 -13.98 -11.66
N CYS A 39 24.36 -13.44 -11.53
CA CYS A 39 23.85 -12.34 -12.36
C CYS A 39 23.00 -11.37 -11.50
N PRO A 40 23.61 -10.45 -10.75
CA PRO A 40 22.89 -9.58 -9.83
C PRO A 40 21.93 -8.59 -10.51
N VAL A 41 22.00 -8.48 -11.84
CA VAL A 41 21.09 -7.70 -12.69
C VAL A 41 20.48 -8.66 -13.69
N ALA A 42 19.36 -9.28 -13.33
CA ALA A 42 18.63 -10.19 -14.19
C ALA A 42 17.68 -9.43 -15.12
N HIS A 43 17.39 -10.01 -16.28
CA HIS A 43 16.43 -9.46 -17.23
C HIS A 43 15.31 -10.48 -17.50
N SER A 44 14.12 -9.98 -17.83
CA SER A 44 13.02 -10.81 -18.30
C SER A 44 12.20 -10.01 -19.31
N ASP A 45 11.78 -10.67 -20.39
CA ASP A 45 10.89 -10.09 -21.39
C ASP A 45 9.40 -10.14 -20.98
N ARG A 46 9.10 -10.82 -19.87
CA ARG A 46 7.74 -10.88 -19.31
C ARG A 46 7.25 -9.49 -18.91
N TYR A 47 5.94 -9.29 -18.92
CA TYR A 47 5.29 -8.03 -18.50
C TYR A 47 5.74 -6.78 -19.28
N GLY A 48 6.19 -6.98 -20.52
CA GLY A 48 6.68 -5.90 -21.39
C GLY A 48 8.13 -5.51 -21.14
N GLY A 49 8.89 -6.40 -20.54
CA GLY A 49 10.31 -6.25 -20.24
C GLY A 49 10.57 -5.66 -18.87
N MET A 50 11.40 -6.33 -18.08
CA MET A 50 11.79 -5.84 -16.75
C MET A 50 13.26 -6.21 -16.44
N THR A 51 13.86 -5.42 -15.57
CA THR A 51 15.20 -5.65 -15.05
C THR A 51 15.12 -5.75 -13.53
N TRP A 52 15.71 -6.80 -12.99
CA TRP A 52 15.75 -7.08 -11.55
C TRP A 52 17.11 -6.78 -10.98
N LEU A 53 17.13 -5.95 -9.94
CA LEU A 53 18.31 -5.63 -9.15
C LEU A 53 18.26 -6.43 -7.85
N THR A 54 19.24 -7.30 -7.61
CA THR A 54 19.23 -8.20 -6.44
C THR A 54 20.23 -7.83 -5.36
N LYS A 55 21.21 -6.94 -5.65
CA LYS A 55 22.15 -6.42 -4.64
C LYS A 55 21.65 -5.14 -4.01
N ALA A 56 21.74 -5.04 -2.68
CA ALA A 56 21.32 -3.87 -1.94
C ALA A 56 21.99 -2.56 -2.39
N SER A 57 23.28 -2.62 -2.80
CA SER A 57 24.01 -1.47 -3.36
C SER A 57 23.37 -0.95 -4.64
N ASP A 58 22.98 -1.84 -5.53
CA ASP A 58 22.44 -1.50 -6.84
C ASP A 58 21.01 -0.96 -6.70
N VAL A 59 20.23 -1.58 -5.82
CA VAL A 59 18.87 -1.07 -5.45
C VAL A 59 18.96 0.33 -4.85
N ALA A 60 19.89 0.57 -3.92
CA ALA A 60 20.08 1.89 -3.32
C ALA A 60 20.54 2.93 -4.34
N ALA A 61 21.47 2.56 -5.24
CA ALA A 61 21.94 3.44 -6.31
C ALA A 61 20.81 3.79 -7.29
N ALA A 62 20.02 2.80 -7.74
CA ALA A 62 18.89 3.02 -8.63
C ALA A 62 17.81 3.89 -7.98
N ALA A 63 17.44 3.62 -6.72
CA ALA A 63 16.44 4.39 -5.99
C ALA A 63 16.83 5.86 -5.78
N SER A 64 18.13 6.17 -5.79
CA SER A 64 18.64 7.53 -5.61
C SER A 64 18.86 8.28 -6.92
N ALA A 65 18.94 7.57 -8.06
CA ALA A 65 19.24 8.14 -9.37
C ALA A 65 17.97 8.53 -10.13
N THR A 66 17.21 9.47 -9.60
CA THR A 66 15.90 9.90 -10.13
C THR A 66 15.98 10.52 -11.53
N GLU A 67 17.15 10.94 -11.97
CA GLU A 67 17.41 11.46 -13.31
C GLU A 67 17.51 10.35 -14.37
N ILE A 68 17.73 9.10 -13.93
CA ILE A 68 17.88 7.93 -14.78
C ILE A 68 16.66 7.02 -14.66
N PHE A 69 16.19 6.80 -13.44
CA PHE A 69 15.09 5.90 -13.12
C PHE A 69 13.84 6.67 -12.73
N SER A 70 12.77 6.47 -13.50
CA SER A 70 11.46 7.10 -13.26
C SER A 70 10.60 6.25 -12.34
N SER A 71 9.81 6.90 -11.48
CA SER A 71 8.81 6.27 -10.60
C SER A 71 7.44 6.11 -11.26
N ARG A 72 7.27 6.43 -12.55
CA ARG A 72 5.96 6.40 -13.21
C ARG A 72 5.33 5.00 -13.31
N ARG A 73 6.13 3.96 -13.24
CA ARG A 73 5.69 2.55 -13.17
C ARG A 73 6.06 1.97 -11.82
N THR A 74 5.06 1.80 -10.96
CA THR A 74 5.26 1.33 -9.59
C THR A 74 4.95 -0.14 -9.39
N ILE A 75 4.27 -0.79 -10.33
CA ILE A 75 3.81 -2.18 -10.21
C ILE A 75 4.18 -2.94 -11.48
N ILE A 76 4.73 -4.13 -11.30
CA ILE A 76 4.91 -5.11 -12.36
C ILE A 76 3.62 -5.92 -12.44
N SER A 77 2.88 -5.79 -13.55
CA SER A 77 1.62 -6.47 -13.78
C SER A 77 1.40 -6.66 -15.28
N GLU A 78 0.47 -7.53 -15.66
CA GLU A 78 0.07 -7.71 -17.06
C GLU A 78 -0.48 -6.43 -17.71
N VAL A 79 -1.09 -5.57 -16.89
CA VAL A 79 -1.51 -4.24 -17.31
C VAL A 79 -0.74 -3.20 -16.51
N PRO A 80 0.29 -2.59 -17.09
CA PRO A 80 1.05 -1.53 -16.44
C PRO A 80 0.16 -0.39 -15.95
N THR A 81 0.47 0.16 -14.78
CA THR A 81 -0.31 1.25 -14.15
C THR A 81 -0.41 2.50 -15.01
N ASP A 82 0.58 2.78 -15.84
CA ASP A 82 0.56 3.88 -16.81
C ASP A 82 -0.53 3.71 -17.88
N ARG A 83 -0.92 2.48 -18.22
CA ARG A 83 -2.06 2.20 -19.11
C ARG A 83 -3.42 2.34 -18.45
N LEU A 84 -3.49 2.31 -17.13
CA LEU A 84 -4.70 2.63 -16.37
C LEU A 84 -4.93 4.15 -16.27
N GLY A 85 -3.95 4.97 -16.67
CA GLY A 85 -4.03 6.43 -16.59
C GLY A 85 -4.10 6.96 -15.15
N LEU A 86 -3.80 6.11 -14.16
CA LEU A 86 -3.92 6.46 -12.75
C LEU A 86 -2.61 7.06 -12.25
N VAL A 87 -2.60 8.37 -12.10
CA VAL A 87 -1.51 9.10 -11.45
C VAL A 87 -1.88 9.31 -9.99
N LEU A 88 -1.05 8.78 -9.08
CA LEU A 88 -1.25 8.84 -7.62
C LEU A 88 -0.07 9.61 -6.97
N PRO A 89 -0.16 10.94 -6.86
CA PRO A 89 0.92 11.70 -6.22
C PRO A 89 1.05 11.36 -4.73
N PRO A 90 2.31 11.26 -4.22
CA PRO A 90 3.58 11.41 -4.92
C PRO A 90 4.20 10.11 -5.46
N ILE A 91 3.56 8.93 -5.36
CA ILE A 91 4.22 7.62 -5.53
C ILE A 91 4.69 7.35 -6.97
N ASN A 92 3.90 7.75 -7.97
CA ASN A 92 4.17 7.47 -9.39
C ASN A 92 4.35 8.73 -10.24
N ILE A 93 4.98 9.73 -9.67
CA ILE A 93 5.44 10.95 -10.34
C ILE A 93 6.91 11.19 -10.03
N ASP A 94 7.60 11.90 -10.93
CA ASP A 94 9.02 12.20 -10.80
C ASP A 94 9.26 13.61 -10.24
N PRO A 95 10.46 13.93 -9.72
CA PRO A 95 10.83 15.30 -9.40
C PRO A 95 10.76 16.23 -10.65
N PRO A 96 10.39 17.52 -10.47
CA PRO A 96 10.17 18.22 -9.21
C PRO A 96 8.81 17.96 -8.56
N ASP A 97 7.79 17.58 -9.32
CA ASP A 97 6.40 17.41 -8.86
C ASP A 97 6.30 16.46 -7.66
N HIS A 98 7.04 15.34 -7.69
CA HIS A 98 7.15 14.43 -6.56
C HIS A 98 7.50 15.15 -5.25
N THR A 99 8.51 16.03 -5.31
CA THR A 99 9.00 16.73 -4.12
C THR A 99 7.94 17.62 -3.51
N ASP A 100 7.19 18.32 -4.33
CA ASP A 100 6.16 19.26 -3.89
C ASP A 100 4.95 18.52 -3.31
N HIS A 101 4.46 17.49 -3.99
CA HIS A 101 3.37 16.65 -3.46
C HIS A 101 3.78 15.92 -2.16
N ARG A 102 4.99 15.39 -2.09
CA ARG A 102 5.49 14.75 -0.88
C ARG A 102 5.56 15.73 0.30
N ARG A 103 5.97 16.97 0.06
CA ARG A 103 6.04 18.02 1.07
C ARG A 103 4.68 18.33 1.69
N LEU A 104 3.60 18.27 0.90
CA LEU A 104 2.24 18.44 1.41
C LEU A 104 1.86 17.40 2.46
N LEU A 105 2.30 16.15 2.29
CA LEU A 105 1.93 15.04 3.18
C LEU A 105 2.82 14.94 4.43
N LEU A 106 4.06 15.45 4.38
CA LEU A 106 5.02 15.32 5.47
C LEU A 106 4.49 15.75 6.85
N PRO A 107 3.68 16.82 7.01
CA PRO A 107 3.16 17.23 8.31
C PRO A 107 2.39 16.13 9.06
N PHE A 108 1.70 15.25 8.34
CA PHE A 108 0.92 14.13 8.93
C PHE A 108 1.79 12.98 9.42
N PHE A 109 3.01 12.86 8.91
CA PHE A 109 3.90 11.72 9.16
C PHE A 109 5.14 12.09 10.00
N THR A 110 5.13 13.27 10.61
CA THR A 110 6.18 13.65 11.57
C THR A 110 6.06 12.81 12.84
N PRO A 111 7.17 12.59 13.60
CA PRO A 111 7.11 11.89 14.89
C PRO A 111 6.11 12.49 15.87
N LYS A 112 5.93 13.81 15.84
CA LYS A 112 4.95 14.50 16.68
C LYS A 112 3.52 14.13 16.26
N ALA A 113 3.19 14.26 14.96
CA ALA A 113 1.86 13.96 14.45
C ALA A 113 1.49 12.47 14.67
N THR A 114 2.44 11.56 14.44
CA THR A 114 2.19 10.12 14.68
C THR A 114 1.97 9.80 16.15
N ALA A 115 2.65 10.49 17.07
CA ALA A 115 2.41 10.33 18.52
C ALA A 115 1.01 10.79 18.94
N GLU A 116 0.44 11.79 18.29
CA GLU A 116 -0.92 12.27 18.54
C GLU A 116 -2.00 11.23 18.19
N TRP A 117 -1.71 10.29 17.28
CA TRP A 117 -2.60 9.20 16.92
C TRP A 117 -2.59 8.02 17.90
N GLU A 118 -1.57 7.89 18.75
CA GLU A 118 -1.43 6.74 19.65
C GLU A 118 -2.66 6.49 20.53
N PRO A 119 -3.29 7.49 21.18
CA PRO A 119 -4.49 7.25 22.00
C PRO A 119 -5.66 6.67 21.19
N ALA A 120 -5.91 7.20 19.99
CA ALA A 120 -6.96 6.72 19.11
C ALA A 120 -6.70 5.29 18.62
N ILE A 121 -5.46 4.97 18.25
CA ILE A 121 -5.06 3.61 17.85
C ILE A 121 -5.23 2.64 19.02
N ARG A 122 -4.84 3.02 20.22
CA ARG A 122 -5.03 2.19 21.44
C ARG A 122 -6.52 1.92 21.73
N GLU A 123 -7.36 2.94 21.52
CA GLU A 123 -8.81 2.78 21.65
C GLU A 123 -9.36 1.75 20.66
N ILE A 124 -9.00 1.87 19.37
CA ILE A 124 -9.38 0.91 18.31
C ILE A 124 -8.93 -0.51 18.69
N CYS A 125 -7.64 -0.69 18.97
CA CYS A 125 -7.08 -1.99 19.34
C CYS A 125 -7.80 -2.60 20.56
N SER A 126 -8.04 -1.79 21.60
CA SER A 126 -8.71 -2.23 22.82
C SER A 126 -10.18 -2.59 22.58
N GLY A 127 -10.84 -1.84 21.69
CA GLY A 127 -12.22 -2.11 21.27
C GLY A 127 -12.35 -3.45 20.54
N LEU A 128 -11.42 -3.72 19.62
CA LEU A 128 -11.37 -5.00 18.90
C LEU A 128 -11.09 -6.17 19.85
N LEU A 129 -10.11 -6.03 20.75
CA LEU A 129 -9.82 -7.07 21.75
C LEU A 129 -11.02 -7.37 22.64
N LYS A 130 -11.84 -6.35 23.01
CA LYS A 130 -13.07 -6.57 23.75
C LYS A 130 -14.09 -7.40 22.99
N LYS A 131 -14.20 -7.21 21.67
CA LYS A 131 -15.11 -8.01 20.80
C LYS A 131 -14.67 -9.49 20.72
N LEU A 132 -13.39 -9.75 20.91
CA LEU A 132 -12.80 -11.11 20.90
C LEU A 132 -12.87 -11.81 22.26
N GLN A 133 -13.20 -11.10 23.34
CA GLN A 133 -13.30 -11.68 24.68
C GLN A 133 -14.36 -12.80 24.73
N GLY A 134 -13.97 -13.94 25.31
CA GLY A 134 -14.84 -15.11 25.42
C GLY A 134 -14.82 -16.04 24.20
N LYS A 135 -14.21 -15.65 23.08
CA LYS A 135 -13.94 -16.58 21.97
C LYS A 135 -12.79 -17.50 22.34
N THR A 136 -12.99 -18.80 22.12
CA THR A 136 -11.93 -19.82 22.31
C THR A 136 -11.00 -19.90 21.09
N GLN A 137 -11.46 -19.46 19.93
CA GLN A 137 -10.74 -19.43 18.68
C GLN A 137 -11.23 -18.26 17.84
N PHE A 138 -10.31 -17.58 17.17
CA PHE A 138 -10.62 -16.50 16.23
C PHE A 138 -9.49 -16.38 15.18
N ASP A 139 -9.81 -15.78 14.05
CA ASP A 139 -8.83 -15.43 13.02
C ASP A 139 -8.19 -14.08 13.37
N ALA A 140 -6.92 -14.12 13.80
CA ALA A 140 -6.20 -12.92 14.20
C ALA A 140 -5.91 -11.96 13.02
N ALA A 141 -5.82 -12.47 11.79
CA ALA A 141 -5.65 -11.65 10.60
C ALA A 141 -6.95 -10.92 10.26
N ALA A 142 -8.04 -11.67 10.10
CA ALA A 142 -9.32 -11.11 9.66
C ALA A 142 -10.06 -10.32 10.75
N GLU A 143 -10.04 -10.81 12.02
CA GLU A 143 -10.86 -10.23 13.08
C GLU A 143 -10.11 -9.18 13.93
N TYR A 144 -8.81 -9.01 13.70
CA TYR A 144 -8.00 -8.03 14.45
C TYR A 144 -7.07 -7.20 13.54
N ALA A 145 -6.14 -7.85 12.82
CA ALA A 145 -5.12 -7.12 12.07
C ALA A 145 -5.69 -6.25 10.95
N GLN A 146 -6.68 -6.77 10.20
CA GLN A 146 -7.31 -6.05 9.09
C GLN A 146 -8.20 -4.88 9.53
N GLU A 147 -8.79 -4.96 10.71
CA GLU A 147 -9.70 -3.93 11.21
C GLU A 147 -8.97 -2.64 11.62
N ILE A 148 -7.76 -2.77 12.18
CA ILE A 148 -7.02 -1.64 12.77
C ILE A 148 -6.71 -0.54 11.75
N PRO A 149 -6.00 -0.81 10.63
CA PRO A 149 -5.61 0.25 9.72
C PRO A 149 -6.80 0.85 8.95
N GLY A 150 -7.84 0.07 8.69
CA GLY A 150 -9.08 0.57 8.09
C GLY A 150 -9.72 1.66 8.97
N ASP A 151 -9.91 1.38 10.25
CA ASP A 151 -10.51 2.32 11.20
C ASP A 151 -9.62 3.57 11.44
N VAL A 152 -8.29 3.38 11.48
CA VAL A 152 -7.34 4.51 11.59
C VAL A 152 -7.41 5.41 10.36
N THR A 153 -7.39 4.82 9.17
CA THR A 153 -7.46 5.57 7.91
C THR A 153 -8.79 6.29 7.75
N ALA A 154 -9.91 5.64 8.10
CA ALA A 154 -11.22 6.28 8.09
C ALA A 154 -11.27 7.52 9.00
N ARG A 155 -10.75 7.42 10.22
CA ARG A 155 -10.63 8.57 11.14
C ARG A 155 -9.72 9.66 10.57
N MET A 156 -8.61 9.30 9.93
CA MET A 156 -7.65 10.24 9.34
C MET A 156 -8.26 11.00 8.15
N LEU A 157 -9.08 10.33 7.33
CA LEU A 157 -9.83 10.93 6.23
C LEU A 157 -11.10 11.65 6.71
N GLY A 158 -11.51 11.48 7.97
CA GLY A 158 -12.72 12.07 8.51
C GLY A 158 -14.01 11.45 7.93
N VAL A 159 -13.95 10.18 7.51
CA VAL A 159 -15.10 9.43 6.97
C VAL A 159 -15.74 8.53 8.04
N PRO A 160 -17.00 8.12 7.85
CA PRO A 160 -17.68 7.22 8.78
C PRO A 160 -16.99 5.86 8.88
N LEU A 161 -16.84 5.32 10.10
CA LEU A 161 -16.27 3.98 10.29
C LEU A 161 -17.10 2.86 9.61
N ASN A 162 -18.37 3.13 9.31
CA ASN A 162 -19.22 2.19 8.57
C ASN A 162 -18.75 1.97 7.13
N ASP A 163 -17.87 2.82 6.58
CA ASP A 163 -17.34 2.70 5.23
C ASP A 163 -16.08 1.83 5.17
N THR A 164 -15.48 1.50 6.33
CA THR A 164 -14.25 0.67 6.37
C THR A 164 -14.40 -0.72 5.74
N PRO A 165 -15.55 -1.43 5.80
CA PRO A 165 -15.73 -2.67 5.05
C PRO A 165 -15.62 -2.50 3.53
N GLN A 166 -16.09 -1.35 2.99
CA GLN A 166 -15.97 -1.03 1.58
C GLN A 166 -14.51 -0.79 1.19
N PHE A 167 -13.74 -0.11 2.04
CA PHE A 167 -12.29 0.09 1.80
C PHE A 167 -11.55 -1.24 1.69
N ARG A 168 -11.84 -2.20 2.56
CA ARG A 168 -11.25 -3.55 2.47
C ARG A 168 -11.61 -4.25 1.18
N THR A 169 -12.87 -4.15 0.74
CA THR A 169 -13.31 -4.74 -0.53
C THR A 169 -12.55 -4.13 -1.71
N TRP A 170 -12.40 -2.82 -1.75
CA TRP A 170 -11.64 -2.15 -2.80
C TRP A 170 -10.17 -2.56 -2.80
N LEU A 171 -9.54 -2.62 -1.62
CA LEU A 171 -8.13 -3.02 -1.53
C LEU A 171 -7.92 -4.47 -1.97
N HIS A 172 -8.77 -5.39 -1.54
CA HIS A 172 -8.75 -6.77 -2.01
C HIS A 172 -8.90 -6.84 -3.55
N ASN A 173 -9.87 -6.13 -4.09
CA ASN A 173 -10.10 -6.10 -5.54
C ASN A 173 -8.93 -5.49 -6.31
N LEU A 174 -8.27 -4.46 -5.79
CA LEU A 174 -7.15 -3.80 -6.47
C LEU A 174 -5.84 -4.58 -6.35
N LEU A 175 -5.54 -5.12 -5.17
CA LEU A 175 -4.20 -5.64 -4.85
C LEU A 175 -4.11 -7.16 -5.01
N GLU A 176 -5.20 -7.89 -4.82
CA GLU A 176 -5.20 -9.35 -4.91
C GLU A 176 -5.85 -9.86 -6.20
N VAL A 177 -7.01 -9.30 -6.58
CA VAL A 177 -7.74 -9.73 -7.79
C VAL A 177 -7.27 -8.98 -9.03
N GLY A 178 -7.05 -7.68 -8.92
CA GLY A 178 -6.74 -6.76 -10.01
C GLY A 178 -5.49 -7.10 -10.82
N PRO A 179 -4.40 -7.57 -10.23
CA PRO A 179 -3.19 -7.95 -10.97
C PRO A 179 -3.44 -9.00 -12.07
N THR A 180 -4.42 -9.88 -11.85
CA THR A 180 -4.81 -10.94 -12.82
C THR A 180 -6.16 -10.68 -13.49
N ASN A 181 -6.91 -9.65 -13.03
CA ASN A 181 -8.21 -9.28 -13.58
C ASN A 181 -8.33 -7.76 -13.81
N PRO A 182 -7.87 -7.26 -14.97
CA PRO A 182 -7.89 -5.83 -15.27
C PRO A 182 -9.28 -5.18 -15.31
N ALA A 183 -10.33 -5.96 -15.51
CA ALA A 183 -11.70 -5.44 -15.49
C ALA A 183 -12.09 -5.04 -14.06
N VAL A 184 -11.85 -5.91 -13.09
CA VAL A 184 -12.08 -5.64 -11.66
C VAL A 184 -11.23 -4.45 -11.20
N ALA A 185 -9.95 -4.40 -11.60
CA ALA A 185 -9.08 -3.27 -11.23
C ALA A 185 -9.64 -1.94 -11.73
N ARG A 186 -10.10 -1.86 -12.99
CA ARG A 186 -10.68 -0.63 -13.55
C ARG A 186 -11.98 -0.20 -12.88
N GLU A 187 -12.90 -1.15 -12.66
CA GLU A 187 -14.18 -0.90 -12.00
C GLU A 187 -13.95 -0.39 -10.57
N THR A 188 -13.14 -1.11 -9.79
CA THR A 188 -12.81 -0.72 -8.41
C THR A 188 -12.08 0.63 -8.34
N THR A 189 -11.16 0.90 -9.27
CA THR A 189 -10.49 2.21 -9.36
C THR A 189 -11.50 3.33 -9.59
N ALA A 190 -12.47 3.12 -10.48
CA ALA A 190 -13.51 4.11 -10.77
C ALA A 190 -14.42 4.35 -9.55
N GLU A 191 -14.85 3.28 -8.86
CA GLU A 191 -15.65 3.39 -7.63
C GLU A 191 -14.93 4.18 -6.53
N MET A 192 -13.65 3.84 -6.26
CA MET A 192 -12.86 4.55 -5.27
C MET A 192 -12.66 6.02 -5.63
N MET A 193 -12.31 6.31 -6.89
CA MET A 193 -12.14 7.69 -7.34
C MET A 193 -13.41 8.49 -7.20
N ASN A 194 -14.57 7.93 -7.58
CA ASN A 194 -15.85 8.61 -7.44
C ASN A 194 -16.16 8.92 -5.97
N TYR A 195 -16.01 7.94 -5.07
CA TYR A 195 -16.22 8.14 -3.63
C TYR A 195 -15.32 9.26 -3.07
N LEU A 196 -14.03 9.26 -3.43
CA LEU A 196 -13.08 10.25 -2.93
C LEU A 196 -13.29 11.64 -3.54
N LEU A 197 -13.76 11.72 -4.78
CA LEU A 197 -14.18 12.99 -5.41
C LEU A 197 -15.43 13.54 -4.73
N GLU A 198 -16.45 12.72 -4.48
CA GLU A 198 -17.67 13.11 -3.76
C GLU A 198 -17.31 13.61 -2.36
N LEU A 199 -16.49 12.86 -1.62
CA LEU A 199 -15.99 13.26 -0.31
C LEU A 199 -15.30 14.62 -0.35
N THR A 200 -14.44 14.86 -1.34
CA THR A 200 -13.70 16.12 -1.49
C THR A 200 -14.64 17.29 -1.79
N CYS A 201 -15.61 17.10 -2.71
CA CYS A 201 -16.60 18.10 -3.06
C CYS A 201 -17.52 18.45 -1.87
N GLU A 202 -18.00 17.45 -1.14
CA GLU A 202 -18.82 17.67 0.06
C GLU A 202 -18.05 18.45 1.11
N ARG A 203 -16.79 18.06 1.35
CA ARG A 203 -15.95 18.71 2.34
C ARG A 203 -15.62 20.16 2.01
N ARG A 204 -15.45 20.50 0.73
CA ARG A 204 -15.25 21.87 0.27
C ARG A 204 -16.41 22.80 0.65
N SER A 205 -17.64 22.25 0.77
CA SER A 205 -18.83 23.00 1.16
C SER A 205 -19.10 23.03 2.66
N ASP A 206 -18.57 22.07 3.43
CA ASP A 206 -18.96 21.80 4.84
C ASP A 206 -18.00 22.41 5.87
N ASN A 207 -16.85 22.96 5.47
CA ASN A 207 -15.82 23.58 6.34
C ASN A 207 -15.51 22.79 7.64
N LYS A 208 -15.47 21.46 7.57
CA LYS A 208 -15.19 20.62 8.71
C LYS A 208 -13.68 20.57 8.96
N GLU A 209 -13.24 21.09 10.07
CA GLU A 209 -11.81 21.18 10.43
C GLU A 209 -11.25 19.85 10.96
N GLY A 210 -9.96 19.66 10.80
CA GLY A 210 -9.14 18.72 11.59
C GLY A 210 -8.83 17.39 10.94
N ASP A 211 -9.14 17.17 9.65
CA ASP A 211 -8.73 15.97 8.93
C ASP A 211 -7.85 16.26 7.70
N VAL A 212 -7.34 15.19 7.09
CA VAL A 212 -6.45 15.26 5.92
C VAL A 212 -7.15 15.91 4.72
N VAL A 213 -8.45 15.68 4.52
CA VAL A 213 -9.19 16.25 3.39
C VAL A 213 -9.23 17.76 3.49
N GLN A 214 -9.63 18.30 4.66
CA GLN A 214 -9.67 19.75 4.87
C GLN A 214 -8.27 20.36 4.77
N TYR A 215 -7.28 19.72 5.35
CA TYR A 215 -5.90 20.18 5.22
C TYR A 215 -5.48 20.33 3.75
N LEU A 216 -5.75 19.32 2.89
CA LEU A 216 -5.39 19.39 1.48
C LEU A 216 -6.18 20.46 0.73
N LEU A 217 -7.46 20.69 1.10
CA LEU A 217 -8.28 21.78 0.54
C LEU A 217 -7.70 23.17 0.83
N ASP A 218 -7.04 23.32 1.97
CA ASP A 218 -6.44 24.58 2.41
C ASP A 218 -5.02 24.81 1.84
N GLN A 219 -4.45 23.80 1.18
CA GLN A 219 -3.10 23.91 0.61
C GLN A 219 -3.08 24.66 -0.71
N ASN A 220 -1.91 25.22 -0.98
CA ASN A 220 -1.62 25.97 -2.19
C ASN A 220 -0.28 25.48 -2.77
N MET A 221 -0.27 25.13 -4.04
CA MET A 221 0.93 24.81 -4.81
C MET A 221 1.08 25.85 -5.93
N ASP A 222 2.25 26.49 -5.99
CA ASP A 222 2.58 27.51 -7.00
C ASP A 222 1.55 28.66 -7.12
N GLY A 223 0.93 29.04 -6.00
CA GLY A 223 -0.07 30.12 -5.97
C GLY A 223 -1.48 29.69 -6.38
N GLN A 224 -1.72 28.41 -6.57
CA GLN A 224 -3.03 27.81 -6.87
C GLN A 224 -3.42 26.75 -5.85
N GLY A 225 -4.69 26.76 -5.43
CA GLY A 225 -5.25 25.70 -4.59
C GLY A 225 -5.29 24.38 -5.36
N LEU A 226 -5.16 23.27 -4.64
CA LEU A 226 -5.33 21.93 -5.21
C LEU A 226 -6.75 21.75 -5.74
N ASN A 227 -6.87 21.16 -6.92
CA ASN A 227 -8.17 20.80 -7.46
C ASN A 227 -8.69 19.49 -6.85
N ASP A 228 -9.99 19.21 -7.01
CA ASP A 228 -10.64 18.06 -6.37
C ASP A 228 -10.08 16.73 -6.86
N ASP A 229 -9.66 16.61 -8.12
CA ASP A 229 -9.06 15.40 -8.68
C ASP A 229 -7.67 15.13 -8.10
N GLU A 230 -6.84 16.16 -7.93
CA GLU A 230 -5.53 16.04 -7.27
C GLU A 230 -5.65 15.58 -5.81
N ILE A 231 -6.62 16.15 -5.09
CA ILE A 231 -6.91 15.75 -3.71
C ILE A 231 -7.39 14.31 -3.68
N ALA A 232 -8.40 13.95 -4.48
CA ALA A 232 -8.94 12.60 -4.53
C ALA A 232 -7.86 11.54 -4.85
N ARG A 233 -6.95 11.81 -5.79
CA ARG A 233 -5.82 10.94 -6.12
C ARG A 233 -4.83 10.79 -4.96
N THR A 234 -4.58 11.85 -4.24
CA THR A 234 -3.74 11.82 -3.04
C THR A 234 -4.40 10.97 -1.93
N LEU A 235 -5.70 11.15 -1.71
CA LEU A 235 -6.46 10.35 -0.75
C LEU A 235 -6.54 8.87 -1.15
N PHE A 236 -6.67 8.60 -2.45
CA PHE A 236 -6.61 7.24 -3.00
C PHE A 236 -5.29 6.55 -2.65
N LEU A 237 -4.16 7.25 -2.83
CA LEU A 237 -2.87 6.71 -2.43
C LEU A 237 -2.79 6.47 -0.92
N LEU A 238 -3.25 7.41 -0.10
CA LEU A 238 -3.22 7.27 1.36
C LEU A 238 -4.02 6.05 1.82
N LEU A 239 -5.17 5.80 1.20
CA LEU A 239 -6.01 4.64 1.50
C LEU A 239 -5.30 3.33 1.18
N ILE A 240 -4.75 3.18 -0.03
CA ILE A 240 -4.02 1.97 -0.42
C ILE A 240 -2.78 1.77 0.45
N ALA A 241 -1.94 2.80 0.56
CA ALA A 241 -0.66 2.68 1.25
C ALA A 241 -0.81 2.44 2.76
N GLY A 242 -1.83 3.03 3.38
CA GLY A 242 -2.01 2.99 4.84
C GLY A 242 -2.65 1.71 5.35
N VAL A 243 -3.46 1.04 4.56
CA VAL A 243 -4.28 -0.08 5.03
C VAL A 243 -3.58 -1.42 4.79
N ASP A 244 -3.31 -1.79 3.54
CA ASP A 244 -2.81 -3.12 3.18
C ASP A 244 -1.47 -3.46 3.82
N THR A 245 -0.48 -2.60 3.65
CA THR A 245 0.87 -2.81 4.20
C THR A 245 0.87 -2.94 5.72
N THR A 246 0.00 -2.18 6.39
CA THR A 246 -0.10 -2.15 7.84
C THR A 246 -0.75 -3.41 8.39
N TRP A 247 -1.85 -3.89 7.80
CA TRP A 247 -2.47 -5.13 8.27
C TRP A 247 -1.56 -6.35 8.05
N SER A 248 -0.84 -6.38 6.91
CA SER A 248 0.14 -7.43 6.61
C SER A 248 1.26 -7.45 7.65
N ALA A 249 1.78 -6.29 8.03
CA ALA A 249 2.81 -6.17 9.07
C ALA A 249 2.30 -6.60 10.45
N ILE A 250 1.07 -6.23 10.82
CA ILE A 250 0.44 -6.65 12.09
C ILE A 250 0.23 -8.16 12.08
N GLY A 251 -0.36 -8.72 11.01
CA GLY A 251 -0.61 -10.15 10.87
C GLY A 251 0.67 -10.98 10.96
N SER A 252 1.72 -10.58 10.23
CA SER A 252 3.04 -11.23 10.28
C SER A 252 3.67 -11.16 11.67
N SER A 253 3.52 -10.01 12.35
CA SER A 253 4.01 -9.85 13.74
C SER A 253 3.27 -10.77 14.70
N LEU A 254 1.95 -10.91 14.57
CA LEU A 254 1.15 -11.81 15.40
C LEU A 254 1.53 -13.28 15.17
N LEU A 255 1.73 -13.68 13.90
CA LEU A 255 2.19 -15.02 13.55
C LEU A 255 3.57 -15.31 14.14
N HIS A 256 4.51 -14.36 14.01
CA HIS A 256 5.84 -14.48 14.61
C HIS A 256 5.74 -14.67 16.14
N LEU A 257 4.98 -13.81 16.81
CA LEU A 257 4.83 -13.90 18.27
C LEU A 257 4.08 -15.16 18.73
N ALA A 258 3.21 -15.73 17.91
CA ALA A 258 2.54 -17.01 18.20
C ALA A 258 3.52 -18.18 18.14
N THR A 259 4.45 -18.16 17.19
CA THR A 259 5.43 -19.23 16.95
C THR A 259 6.74 -19.06 17.73
N HIS A 260 7.03 -17.87 18.30
CA HIS A 260 8.25 -17.53 19.05
C HIS A 260 7.91 -17.06 20.48
N PRO A 261 7.69 -17.98 21.42
CA PRO A 261 7.27 -17.64 22.79
C PRO A 261 8.28 -16.79 23.56
N GLU A 262 9.57 -16.89 23.25
CA GLU A 262 10.65 -16.09 23.86
C GLU A 262 10.52 -14.61 23.50
N ASP A 263 10.27 -14.28 22.25
CA ASP A 263 10.08 -12.90 21.80
C ASP A 263 8.78 -12.31 22.38
N ARG A 264 7.71 -13.08 22.39
CA ARG A 264 6.45 -12.68 23.04
C ARG A 264 6.68 -12.33 24.52
N ARG A 265 7.45 -13.16 25.27
CA ARG A 265 7.79 -12.88 26.68
C ARG A 265 8.66 -11.64 26.83
N ARG A 266 9.60 -11.40 25.91
CA ARG A 266 10.46 -10.22 25.89
C ARG A 266 9.65 -8.94 25.72
N ILE A 267 8.73 -8.88 24.75
CA ILE A 267 7.84 -7.73 24.53
C ILE A 267 6.93 -7.49 25.73
N ALA A 268 6.34 -8.54 26.31
CA ALA A 268 5.44 -8.41 27.45
C ALA A 268 6.15 -7.85 28.71
N LYS A 269 7.46 -8.00 28.85
CA LYS A 269 8.26 -7.47 29.96
C LYS A 269 8.70 -6.01 29.76
N ASN A 270 8.79 -5.56 28.51
CA ASN A 270 9.28 -4.23 28.14
C ASN A 270 8.09 -3.34 27.69
N LYS A 271 7.10 -3.20 28.58
CA LYS A 271 5.93 -2.34 28.35
C LYS A 271 6.30 -0.86 28.42
#